data_7ac6153708b995400168843962e67bf3
#
_entry.id   7ac6153708b995400168843962e67bf3
#
_cell.length_a   1.000
_cell.length_b   1.000
_cell.length_c   1.000
_cell.angle_alpha   90.00
_cell.angle_beta   90.00
_cell.angle_gamma   90.00
#
_symmetry.space_group_name_H-M   'P 1'
#
loop_
_entity.id
_entity.type
_entity.pdbx_description
1 polymer ?
#
loop_
_entity_poly.entity_id
_entity_poly.type
_entity_poly.pdbx_seq_one_letter_code
_entity_poly.pdbx_strand_id
1 'polypeptide(L)'
;MWKQGTRINRSSGIQRLARSQYRPGYSWRGLSTTVKTESTLYSAASDIADYDVVVIGGGHAGCEACSAAARTGAKTVLVTQKLDTIGEMSCNPSFGGIGKGNLVREVDAMDGLCGRMADLGGVQFRILNRSKGPAVHGPRAQVDRVLYKRNMQQTLSNYPGLSLKAGSVADILLERPTDTDQTTLMRLASQESTSAEASATVVGVRLESGEIIRARKVVITTGTFLGGEIHIGLKAFPSGRTGEAASIGLSKSLKDAGFRLGRMKTGTPPRLDGRTIDYSRMPRQLGDMPPTPFSFVHNTVPYADRQIMCYQTRTTPEAHDLIRANFDQSIHIRETVRGPRYCPSLESKIKRFSEKQSHIVWLEPEGLPEHTDLV
;
A
#
# COMPACT_ATOMS: atom_id res chain seq x y z
N MET A 1 -13.57 61.48 5.10
CA MET A 1 -12.39 62.29 4.73
C MET A 1 -11.29 61.26 4.41
N TRP A 2 -11.07 60.92 3.16
CA TRP A 2 -10.16 61.51 2.18
C TRP A 2 -8.72 61.42 2.70
N LYS A 3 -7.71 60.87 2.02
CA LYS A 3 -7.29 60.68 0.60
C LYS A 3 -6.06 59.79 0.59
N GLN A 4 -5.79 59.10 -0.37
CA GLN A 4 -5.10 58.96 -1.69
C GLN A 4 -3.97 57.93 -1.50
N GLY A 5 -3.79 56.88 -2.23
CA GLY A 5 -3.67 56.80 -3.69
C GLY A 5 -2.21 56.88 -4.10
N THR A 6 -1.54 55.72 -4.23
CA THR A 6 -0.30 55.66 -5.01
C THR A 6 -0.28 54.41 -5.88
N ARG A 7 -0.27 54.69 -7.19
CA ARG A 7 0.02 53.72 -8.25
C ARG A 7 1.44 53.22 -8.12
N ILE A 8 1.64 51.94 -8.19
CA ILE A 8 2.96 51.39 -8.51
C ILE A 8 2.87 50.64 -9.82
N ASN A 9 3.76 51.03 -10.71
CA ASN A 9 3.95 50.64 -12.08
C ASN A 9 4.23 49.15 -12.23
N ARG A 10 3.62 48.53 -13.26
CA ARG A 10 4.04 47.24 -13.82
C ARG A 10 5.32 47.47 -14.62
N SER A 11 6.40 46.77 -14.32
CA SER A 11 7.29 46.19 -15.33
C SER A 11 8.35 45.29 -14.70
N SER A 12 8.56 44.12 -15.34
CA SER A 12 9.75 43.27 -15.33
C SER A 12 10.21 42.62 -14.01
N GLY A 13 9.91 41.33 -13.85
CA GLY A 13 10.50 40.53 -12.78
C GLY A 13 10.05 39.08 -12.66
N ILE A 14 9.50 38.49 -13.70
CA ILE A 14 9.19 37.03 -13.68
C ILE A 14 10.17 36.29 -14.60
N GLN A 15 11.35 36.08 -14.13
CA GLN A 15 12.28 35.05 -14.61
C GLN A 15 13.43 34.95 -13.63
N ARG A 16 13.33 34.06 -12.65
CA ARG A 16 14.37 33.35 -11.91
C ARG A 16 13.91 32.93 -10.53
N LEU A 17 13.19 31.82 -10.49
CA LEU A 17 13.11 30.97 -9.29
C LEU A 17 12.45 29.63 -9.70
N ALA A 18 13.23 28.74 -10.30
CA ALA A 18 12.94 27.32 -10.35
C ALA A 18 14.14 26.55 -10.91
N ARG A 19 15.21 26.51 -10.13
CA ARG A 19 16.21 25.44 -10.22
C ARG A 19 16.56 25.03 -8.80
N SER A 20 15.62 24.35 -8.14
CA SER A 20 15.91 23.49 -7.01
C SER A 20 16.65 22.27 -7.55
N GLN A 21 17.92 22.18 -7.23
CA GLN A 21 18.79 21.06 -7.57
C GLN A 21 18.35 19.85 -6.78
N TYR A 22 17.55 18.97 -7.38
CA TYR A 22 17.37 17.60 -6.91
C TYR A 22 18.63 16.83 -7.30
N ARG A 23 19.51 16.55 -6.35
CA ARG A 23 20.64 15.64 -6.54
C ARG A 23 20.14 14.21 -6.26
N PRO A 24 20.08 13.32 -7.24
CA PRO A 24 19.88 11.90 -6.98
C PRO A 24 21.23 11.31 -6.57
N GLY A 25 21.46 11.22 -5.27
CA GLY A 25 22.65 10.59 -4.70
C GLY A 25 22.38 9.14 -4.33
N TYR A 26 22.23 8.24 -5.29
CA TYR A 26 22.42 6.80 -5.08
C TYR A 26 23.10 6.19 -6.30
N SER A 27 24.41 6.05 -6.19
CA SER A 27 25.25 5.28 -7.11
C SER A 27 25.05 3.79 -6.85
N TRP A 28 24.40 3.11 -7.78
CA TRP A 28 24.37 1.65 -7.84
C TRP A 28 25.69 1.14 -8.40
N ARG A 29 26.66 0.81 -7.56
CA ARG A 29 27.82 0.03 -8.00
C ARG A 29 27.44 -1.43 -8.01
N GLY A 30 27.54 -2.06 -9.18
CA GLY A 30 27.23 -3.45 -9.39
C GLY A 30 28.08 -4.40 -8.55
N LEU A 31 27.41 -5.38 -7.93
CA LEU A 31 28.03 -6.60 -7.42
C LEU A 31 27.79 -7.67 -8.49
N SER A 32 28.87 -8.04 -9.20
CA SER A 32 28.88 -9.22 -10.03
C SER A 32 28.86 -10.46 -9.11
N THR A 33 27.70 -11.02 -8.89
CA THR A 33 27.55 -12.34 -8.31
C THR A 33 27.19 -13.32 -9.40
N THR A 34 28.03 -14.31 -9.62
CA THR A 34 27.79 -15.42 -10.55
C THR A 34 26.64 -16.27 -10.00
N VAL A 35 25.44 -16.02 -10.46
CA VAL A 35 24.29 -16.84 -10.14
C VAL A 35 24.33 -18.07 -11.04
N LYS A 36 24.60 -19.25 -10.46
CA LYS A 36 24.34 -20.52 -11.13
C LYS A 36 22.83 -20.75 -11.15
N THR A 37 22.19 -20.36 -12.24
CA THR A 37 20.83 -20.77 -12.57
C THR A 37 20.90 -21.91 -13.56
N GLU A 38 20.22 -23.02 -13.27
CA GLU A 38 19.90 -24.00 -14.32
C GLU A 38 19.04 -23.28 -15.36
N SER A 39 19.70 -22.88 -16.44
CA SER A 39 19.05 -22.30 -17.61
C SER A 39 18.34 -23.42 -18.34
N THR A 40 17.05 -23.59 -18.10
CA THR A 40 16.19 -24.22 -19.08
C THR A 40 16.25 -23.33 -20.32
N LEU A 41 16.94 -23.83 -21.36
CA LEU A 41 17.09 -23.19 -22.65
C LEU A 41 15.69 -22.95 -23.27
N TYR A 42 15.17 -21.76 -23.08
CA TYR A 42 14.05 -21.27 -23.89
C TYR A 42 14.64 -20.72 -25.19
N SER A 43 14.42 -21.46 -26.29
CA SER A 43 14.74 -20.99 -27.64
C SER A 43 14.05 -19.66 -27.91
N ALA A 44 14.74 -18.78 -28.58
CA ALA A 44 14.22 -17.54 -29.13
C ALA A 44 13.06 -17.80 -30.10
N ALA A 45 11.86 -17.97 -29.57
CA ALA A 45 10.64 -18.13 -30.34
C ALA A 45 9.62 -17.13 -29.84
N SER A 46 9.45 -16.10 -30.63
CA SER A 46 8.39 -15.11 -30.69
C SER A 46 8.42 -13.97 -29.66
N ASP A 47 8.58 -12.75 -30.20
CA ASP A 47 8.35 -11.42 -29.58
C ASP A 47 6.92 -11.19 -29.06
N ILE A 48 6.10 -12.22 -28.89
CA ILE A 48 4.70 -12.09 -28.50
C ILE A 48 4.61 -12.31 -27.00
N ALA A 49 4.61 -11.20 -26.25
CA ALA A 49 4.21 -11.22 -24.86
C ALA A 49 2.67 -11.41 -24.76
N ASP A 50 2.21 -12.25 -23.83
CA ASP A 50 0.77 -12.45 -23.59
C ASP A 50 0.11 -11.16 -23.09
N TYR A 51 0.89 -10.36 -22.31
CA TYR A 51 0.48 -9.11 -21.71
C TYR A 51 1.60 -8.06 -21.79
N ASP A 52 1.19 -6.79 -21.81
CA ASP A 52 2.14 -5.69 -21.67
C ASP A 52 2.61 -5.56 -20.21
N VAL A 53 1.67 -5.74 -19.26
CA VAL A 53 1.94 -5.59 -17.83
C VAL A 53 1.35 -6.75 -17.03
N VAL A 54 2.17 -7.34 -16.17
CA VAL A 54 1.72 -8.24 -15.09
C VAL A 54 1.82 -7.48 -13.76
N VAL A 55 0.74 -7.46 -13.01
CA VAL A 55 0.71 -6.94 -11.64
C VAL A 55 0.55 -8.11 -10.67
N ILE A 56 1.46 -8.22 -9.68
CA ILE A 56 1.49 -9.29 -8.70
C ILE A 56 0.92 -8.80 -7.38
N GLY A 57 -0.22 -9.37 -6.94
CA GLY A 57 -0.87 -9.07 -5.68
C GLY A 57 -2.12 -8.20 -5.80
N GLY A 58 -3.27 -8.68 -5.28
CA GLY A 58 -4.60 -8.06 -5.36
C GLY A 58 -4.94 -7.11 -4.20
N GLY A 59 -3.94 -6.62 -3.44
CA GLY A 59 -4.14 -5.59 -2.42
C GLY A 59 -4.36 -4.18 -3.02
N HIS A 60 -4.49 -3.15 -2.17
CA HIS A 60 -4.76 -1.78 -2.63
C HIS A 60 -3.79 -1.28 -3.70
N ALA A 61 -2.48 -1.51 -3.49
CA ALA A 61 -1.46 -1.09 -4.46
C ALA A 61 -1.59 -1.84 -5.79
N GLY A 62 -1.96 -3.11 -5.77
CA GLY A 62 -2.17 -3.89 -6.99
C GLY A 62 -3.43 -3.49 -7.73
N CYS A 63 -4.52 -3.20 -7.02
CA CYS A 63 -5.74 -2.67 -7.62
C CYS A 63 -5.48 -1.34 -8.35
N GLU A 64 -4.71 -0.44 -7.73
CA GLU A 64 -4.31 0.82 -8.37
C GLU A 64 -3.36 0.61 -9.55
N ALA A 65 -2.35 -0.25 -9.40
CA ALA A 65 -1.38 -0.50 -10.45
C ALA A 65 -2.00 -1.13 -11.70
N CYS A 66 -2.86 -2.14 -11.52
CA CYS A 66 -3.49 -2.83 -12.66
C CYS A 66 -4.51 -1.94 -13.38
N SER A 67 -5.31 -1.16 -12.63
CA SER A 67 -6.24 -0.21 -13.24
C SER A 67 -5.50 0.92 -13.96
N ALA A 68 -4.41 1.44 -13.38
CA ALA A 68 -3.59 2.45 -14.02
C ALA A 68 -2.96 1.94 -15.33
N ALA A 69 -2.37 0.74 -15.33
CA ALA A 69 -1.81 0.14 -16.54
C ALA A 69 -2.88 -0.09 -17.61
N ALA A 70 -4.01 -0.68 -17.24
CA ALA A 70 -5.09 -0.95 -18.19
C ALA A 70 -5.67 0.33 -18.80
N ARG A 71 -5.87 1.40 -18.01
CA ARG A 71 -6.44 2.67 -18.50
C ARG A 71 -5.47 3.45 -19.39
N THR A 72 -4.17 3.17 -19.36
CA THR A 72 -3.21 3.71 -20.34
C THR A 72 -3.21 2.93 -21.67
N GLY A 73 -4.06 1.91 -21.81
CA GLY A 73 -4.17 1.08 -23.01
C GLY A 73 -3.30 -0.18 -23.00
N ALA A 74 -2.56 -0.44 -21.92
CA ALA A 74 -1.75 -1.64 -21.81
C ALA A 74 -2.62 -2.89 -21.55
N LYS A 75 -2.40 -3.97 -22.30
CA LYS A 75 -3.01 -5.28 -22.02
C LYS A 75 -2.45 -5.80 -20.71
N THR A 76 -3.26 -5.77 -19.64
CA THR A 76 -2.82 -5.97 -18.27
C THR A 76 -3.42 -7.24 -17.66
N VAL A 77 -2.64 -7.95 -16.85
CA VAL A 77 -3.16 -9.01 -15.98
C VAL A 77 -2.78 -8.75 -14.52
N LEU A 78 -3.78 -8.86 -13.64
CA LEU A 78 -3.57 -8.93 -12.18
C LEU A 78 -3.52 -10.38 -11.75
N VAL A 79 -2.40 -10.81 -11.18
CA VAL A 79 -2.20 -12.15 -10.64
C VAL A 79 -2.24 -12.08 -9.12
N THR A 80 -3.14 -12.83 -8.50
CA THR A 80 -3.30 -12.89 -7.04
C THR A 80 -3.64 -14.32 -6.61
N GLN A 81 -3.27 -14.71 -5.39
CA GLN A 81 -3.48 -16.08 -4.90
C GLN A 81 -4.94 -16.50 -4.95
N LYS A 82 -5.86 -15.59 -4.57
CA LYS A 82 -7.31 -15.82 -4.57
C LYS A 82 -8.03 -14.58 -5.09
N LEU A 83 -8.94 -14.75 -6.03
CA LEU A 83 -9.70 -13.64 -6.63
C LEU A 83 -10.67 -13.00 -5.63
N ASP A 84 -11.24 -13.78 -4.73
CA ASP A 84 -12.17 -13.33 -3.69
C ASP A 84 -11.51 -12.47 -2.60
N THR A 85 -10.16 -12.38 -2.59
CA THR A 85 -9.41 -11.52 -1.67
C THR A 85 -8.92 -10.21 -2.32
N ILE A 86 -9.27 -9.95 -3.57
CA ILE A 86 -8.97 -8.67 -4.22
C ILE A 86 -9.62 -7.53 -3.42
N GLY A 87 -8.86 -6.49 -3.10
CA GLY A 87 -9.34 -5.35 -2.34
C GLY A 87 -9.47 -5.58 -0.83
N GLU A 88 -8.97 -6.71 -0.30
CA GLU A 88 -9.06 -7.01 1.14
C GLU A 88 -8.36 -5.97 2.00
N MET A 89 -9.07 -5.46 3.01
CA MET A 89 -8.56 -4.51 3.99
C MET A 89 -7.90 -5.27 5.16
N SER A 90 -6.63 -5.58 5.04
CA SER A 90 -5.91 -6.49 5.96
C SER A 90 -5.63 -5.90 7.34
N CYS A 91 -5.66 -4.59 7.52
CA CYS A 91 -5.29 -3.94 8.77
C CYS A 91 -6.47 -3.15 9.35
N ASN A 92 -6.54 -1.85 9.10
CA ASN A 92 -7.59 -0.97 9.63
C ASN A 92 -8.78 -0.90 8.67
N PRO A 93 -10.01 -0.72 9.18
CA PRO A 93 -11.18 -0.50 8.34
C PRO A 93 -11.28 0.98 7.90
N SER A 94 -10.16 1.59 7.51
CA SER A 94 -10.14 3.02 7.18
C SER A 94 -9.12 3.39 6.11
N PHE A 95 -9.46 4.41 5.32
CA PHE A 95 -8.58 5.08 4.39
C PHE A 95 -8.17 6.46 4.88
N GLY A 96 -6.98 6.90 4.51
CA GLY A 96 -6.52 8.25 4.76
C GLY A 96 -6.00 8.49 6.17
N GLY A 97 -6.34 9.65 6.72
CA GLY A 97 -5.76 10.18 7.94
C GLY A 97 -4.62 11.16 7.66
N ILE A 98 -3.93 11.58 8.73
CA ILE A 98 -2.86 12.59 8.64
C ILE A 98 -1.74 12.11 7.71
N GLY A 99 -1.44 12.88 6.67
CA GLY A 99 -0.47 12.58 5.62
C GLY A 99 -0.97 11.55 4.59
N LYS A 100 -1.62 10.48 5.02
CA LYS A 100 -2.12 9.44 4.12
C LYS A 100 -3.31 9.91 3.27
N GLY A 101 -4.20 10.72 3.85
CA GLY A 101 -5.36 11.24 3.14
C GLY A 101 -4.99 12.05 1.91
N ASN A 102 -3.93 12.84 2.00
CA ASN A 102 -3.43 13.63 0.88
C ASN A 102 -2.87 12.72 -0.23
N LEU A 103 -2.08 11.70 0.14
CA LEU A 103 -1.54 10.73 -0.83
C LEU A 103 -2.66 9.98 -1.59
N VAL A 104 -3.73 9.58 -0.89
CA VAL A 104 -4.87 8.91 -1.56
C VAL A 104 -5.57 9.89 -2.51
N ARG A 105 -5.69 11.18 -2.15
CA ARG A 105 -6.23 12.19 -3.05
C ARG A 105 -5.35 12.49 -4.26
N GLU A 106 -4.04 12.42 -4.12
CA GLU A 106 -3.12 12.51 -5.26
C GLU A 106 -3.32 11.35 -6.24
N VAL A 107 -3.49 10.12 -5.71
CA VAL A 107 -3.80 8.94 -6.53
C VAL A 107 -5.18 9.08 -7.18
N ASP A 108 -6.19 9.55 -6.45
CA ASP A 108 -7.54 9.80 -6.97
C ASP A 108 -7.54 10.84 -8.11
N ALA A 109 -6.75 11.92 -7.97
CA ALA A 109 -6.59 12.94 -9.02
C ALA A 109 -5.98 12.38 -10.32
N MET A 110 -5.30 11.24 -10.25
CA MET A 110 -4.80 10.48 -11.40
C MET A 110 -5.75 9.36 -11.82
N ASP A 111 -7.03 9.47 -11.48
CA ASP A 111 -8.07 8.50 -11.80
C ASP A 111 -7.97 7.17 -11.02
N GLY A 112 -7.42 7.20 -9.80
CA GLY A 112 -7.31 6.04 -8.92
C GLY A 112 -8.65 5.51 -8.41
N LEU A 113 -8.65 4.27 -7.95
CA LEU A 113 -9.85 3.57 -7.51
C LEU A 113 -10.09 3.65 -5.99
N CYS A 114 -9.03 3.68 -5.18
CA CYS A 114 -9.15 3.56 -3.73
C CYS A 114 -10.01 4.66 -3.11
N GLY A 115 -9.87 5.91 -3.57
CA GLY A 115 -10.71 7.03 -3.13
C GLY A 115 -12.18 6.82 -3.44
N ARG A 116 -12.47 6.38 -4.66
CA ARG A 116 -13.84 6.07 -5.12
C ARG A 116 -14.47 4.93 -4.36
N MET A 117 -13.73 3.83 -4.16
CA MET A 117 -14.21 2.68 -3.40
C MET A 117 -14.38 3.01 -1.92
N ALA A 118 -13.54 3.89 -1.37
CA ALA A 118 -13.69 4.40 -0.01
C ALA A 118 -14.97 5.22 0.16
N ASP A 119 -15.40 5.98 -0.86
CA ASP A 119 -16.67 6.70 -0.83
C ASP A 119 -17.87 5.74 -0.93
N LEU A 120 -17.79 4.74 -1.81
CA LEU A 120 -18.87 3.78 -2.02
C LEU A 120 -19.07 2.82 -0.83
N GLY A 121 -18.02 2.55 -0.06
CA GLY A 121 -18.07 1.70 1.13
C GLY A 121 -17.89 2.47 2.44
N GLY A 122 -17.77 3.79 2.37
CA GLY A 122 -17.50 4.63 3.54
C GLY A 122 -18.72 4.79 4.45
N VAL A 123 -18.47 4.60 5.74
CA VAL A 123 -19.50 4.64 6.80
C VAL A 123 -19.27 5.76 7.81
N GLN A 124 -18.11 6.42 7.75
CA GLN A 124 -17.84 7.66 8.47
C GLN A 124 -16.77 8.46 7.75
N PHE A 125 -16.99 9.74 7.56
CA PHE A 125 -16.04 10.65 6.90
C PHE A 125 -15.63 11.76 7.85
N ARG A 126 -14.34 12.09 7.86
CA ARG A 126 -13.82 13.10 8.76
C ARG A 126 -12.57 13.78 8.20
N ILE A 127 -12.55 15.11 8.27
CA ILE A 127 -11.32 15.87 8.02
C ILE A 127 -10.57 16.04 9.34
N LEU A 128 -9.44 15.38 9.48
CA LEU A 128 -8.59 15.49 10.65
C LEU A 128 -7.82 16.82 10.65
N ASN A 129 -7.45 17.31 11.83
CA ASN A 129 -6.69 18.55 12.03
C ASN A 129 -7.41 19.83 11.54
N ARG A 130 -8.74 19.89 11.47
CA ARG A 130 -9.45 21.11 11.05
C ARG A 130 -9.01 22.35 11.82
N SER A 131 -8.79 22.23 13.12
CA SER A 131 -8.35 23.33 13.97
C SER A 131 -6.91 23.79 13.75
N LYS A 132 -6.12 23.06 12.96
CA LYS A 132 -4.70 23.33 12.70
C LYS A 132 -4.44 24.05 11.37
N GLY A 133 -5.48 24.30 10.61
CA GLY A 133 -5.43 24.97 9.31
C GLY A 133 -5.33 24.06 8.09
N PRO A 134 -5.65 24.60 6.90
CA PRO A 134 -5.81 23.81 5.66
C PRO A 134 -4.58 23.00 5.27
N ALA A 135 -3.37 23.49 5.52
CA ALA A 135 -2.12 22.83 5.13
C ALA A 135 -1.91 21.43 5.76
N VAL A 136 -2.60 21.15 6.87
CA VAL A 136 -2.48 19.88 7.60
C VAL A 136 -3.81 19.12 7.69
N HIS A 137 -4.81 19.54 6.94
CA HIS A 137 -6.06 18.79 6.83
C HIS A 137 -5.80 17.43 6.24
N GLY A 138 -6.25 16.37 6.92
CA GLY A 138 -6.12 14.99 6.47
C GLY A 138 -7.49 14.34 6.34
N PRO A 139 -8.00 14.12 5.11
CA PRO A 139 -9.25 13.37 4.95
C PRO A 139 -9.08 11.93 5.41
N ARG A 140 -10.10 11.43 6.09
CA ARG A 140 -10.20 10.05 6.55
C ARG A 140 -11.62 9.54 6.34
N ALA A 141 -11.73 8.33 5.80
CA ALA A 141 -12.97 7.58 5.70
C ALA A 141 -12.83 6.29 6.50
N GLN A 142 -13.79 6.03 7.41
CA GLN A 142 -14.03 4.72 7.98
C GLN A 142 -14.85 3.93 6.97
N VAL A 143 -14.51 2.69 6.71
CA VAL A 143 -15.04 1.95 5.56
C VAL A 143 -15.54 0.58 5.99
N ASP A 144 -16.71 0.21 5.50
CA ASP A 144 -17.22 -1.16 5.60
C ASP A 144 -16.39 -2.08 4.71
N ARG A 145 -15.76 -3.09 5.30
CA ARG A 145 -14.84 -4.00 4.60
C ARG A 145 -15.54 -4.82 3.52
N VAL A 146 -16.79 -5.22 3.77
CA VAL A 146 -17.59 -6.03 2.84
C VAL A 146 -17.95 -5.21 1.61
N LEU A 147 -18.43 -3.99 1.84
CA LEU A 147 -18.79 -3.05 0.75
C LEU A 147 -17.57 -2.66 -0.08
N TYR A 148 -16.48 -2.29 0.56
CA TYR A 148 -15.26 -1.90 -0.14
C TYR A 148 -14.74 -3.02 -1.04
N LYS A 149 -14.60 -4.22 -0.47
CA LYS A 149 -14.11 -5.40 -1.21
C LYS A 149 -15.02 -5.74 -2.40
N ARG A 150 -16.32 -5.80 -2.17
CA ARG A 150 -17.32 -6.07 -3.21
C ARG A 150 -17.24 -5.06 -4.36
N ASN A 151 -17.20 -3.77 -4.03
CA ASN A 151 -17.15 -2.70 -5.03
C ASN A 151 -15.83 -2.73 -5.82
N MET A 152 -14.71 -2.99 -5.16
CA MET A 152 -13.41 -3.14 -5.83
C MET A 152 -13.40 -4.33 -6.78
N GLN A 153 -13.88 -5.49 -6.34
CA GLN A 153 -13.96 -6.70 -7.16
C GLN A 153 -14.88 -6.50 -8.37
N GLN A 154 -16.05 -5.92 -8.16
CA GLN A 154 -16.99 -5.63 -9.24
C GLN A 154 -16.38 -4.67 -10.27
N THR A 155 -15.67 -3.64 -9.81
CA THR A 155 -15.01 -2.68 -10.68
C THR A 155 -13.90 -3.35 -11.50
N LEU A 156 -13.02 -4.10 -10.87
CA LEU A 156 -11.89 -4.73 -11.56
C LEU A 156 -12.30 -5.88 -12.47
N SER A 157 -13.35 -6.63 -12.13
CA SER A 157 -13.88 -7.71 -12.98
C SER A 157 -14.43 -7.21 -14.31
N ASN A 158 -14.84 -5.94 -14.35
CA ASN A 158 -15.38 -5.31 -15.56
C ASN A 158 -14.45 -4.23 -16.14
N TYR A 159 -13.18 -4.19 -15.68
CA TYR A 159 -12.27 -3.13 -16.10
C TYR A 159 -11.73 -3.37 -17.51
N PRO A 160 -11.90 -2.43 -18.46
CA PRO A 160 -11.44 -2.61 -19.83
C PRO A 160 -9.92 -2.84 -19.90
N GLY A 161 -9.49 -3.82 -20.70
CA GLY A 161 -8.07 -4.13 -20.88
C GLY A 161 -7.40 -4.87 -19.73
N LEU A 162 -8.16 -5.24 -18.66
CA LEU A 162 -7.66 -5.96 -17.50
C LEU A 162 -8.17 -7.40 -17.47
N SER A 163 -7.25 -8.34 -17.27
CA SER A 163 -7.55 -9.74 -16.95
C SER A 163 -7.24 -10.01 -15.47
N LEU A 164 -8.05 -10.84 -14.82
CA LEU A 164 -7.82 -11.31 -13.44
C LEU A 164 -7.44 -12.77 -13.46
N LYS A 165 -6.37 -13.13 -12.75
CA LYS A 165 -5.89 -14.51 -12.70
C LYS A 165 -5.57 -14.95 -11.28
N ALA A 166 -6.15 -16.08 -10.88
CA ALA A 166 -5.77 -16.73 -9.63
C ALA A 166 -4.45 -17.48 -9.80
N GLY A 167 -3.53 -17.30 -8.86
CA GLY A 167 -2.26 -18.01 -8.84
C GLY A 167 -1.24 -17.34 -7.90
N SER A 168 -0.29 -18.14 -7.45
CA SER A 168 0.85 -17.66 -6.66
C SER A 168 2.06 -17.54 -7.57
N VAL A 169 2.64 -16.35 -7.66
CA VAL A 169 3.85 -16.13 -8.46
C VAL A 169 5.06 -16.60 -7.67
N ALA A 170 5.77 -17.57 -8.24
CA ALA A 170 6.96 -18.16 -7.66
C ALA A 170 8.25 -17.47 -8.14
N ASP A 171 8.26 -16.95 -9.37
CA ASP A 171 9.49 -16.50 -10.00
C ASP A 171 9.27 -15.35 -10.98
N ILE A 172 10.29 -14.51 -11.14
CA ILE A 172 10.41 -13.50 -12.20
C ILE A 172 11.32 -14.06 -13.26
N LEU A 173 10.87 -14.11 -14.51
CA LEU A 173 11.64 -14.58 -15.63
C LEU A 173 12.47 -13.43 -16.20
N LEU A 174 13.79 -13.65 -16.22
CA LEU A 174 14.79 -12.71 -16.69
C LEU A 174 15.54 -13.31 -17.88
N GLU A 175 15.64 -12.55 -18.96
CA GLU A 175 16.47 -12.84 -20.10
C GLU A 175 17.73 -11.97 -20.06
N ARG A 176 18.90 -12.59 -20.23
CA ARG A 176 20.16 -11.86 -20.33
C ARG A 176 20.50 -11.65 -21.80
N PRO A 177 21.11 -10.50 -22.15
CA PRO A 177 21.64 -10.31 -23.48
C PRO A 177 22.58 -11.46 -23.84
N THR A 178 22.38 -12.10 -24.98
CA THR A 178 23.32 -13.08 -25.52
C THR A 178 24.55 -12.36 -26.07
N ASP A 179 25.72 -13.04 -26.08
CA ASP A 179 26.98 -12.46 -26.57
C ASP A 179 26.91 -11.91 -28.01
N THR A 180 25.90 -12.33 -28.78
CA THR A 180 25.63 -11.84 -30.14
C THR A 180 25.08 -10.40 -30.17
N ASP A 181 24.47 -9.92 -29.04
CA ASP A 181 23.90 -8.58 -28.95
C ASP A 181 24.86 -7.50 -28.41
N GLN A 182 26.12 -7.89 -28.10
CA GLN A 182 27.14 -6.94 -27.61
C GLN A 182 27.40 -5.78 -28.60
N THR A 183 27.20 -6.00 -29.89
CA THR A 183 27.33 -4.95 -30.92
C THR A 183 26.22 -3.88 -30.76
N THR A 184 25.04 -4.25 -30.31
CA THR A 184 23.93 -3.32 -30.04
C THR A 184 24.17 -2.58 -28.70
N LEU A 185 24.74 -3.26 -27.70
CA LEU A 185 25.13 -2.65 -26.42
C LEU A 185 26.28 -1.65 -26.58
N MET A 186 27.28 -1.93 -27.46
CA MET A 186 28.34 -0.95 -27.79
C MET A 186 27.81 0.30 -28.49
N ARG A 187 26.73 0.19 -29.29
CA ARG A 187 26.07 1.34 -29.92
C ARG A 187 25.31 2.21 -28.91
N LEU A 188 24.75 1.60 -27.85
CA LEU A 188 24.05 2.33 -26.79
C LEU A 188 25.04 2.95 -25.79
N ALA A 189 26.19 2.31 -25.54
CA ALA A 189 27.26 2.82 -24.68
C ALA A 189 27.97 4.05 -25.24
N SER A 190 27.90 4.31 -26.55
CA SER A 190 28.47 5.51 -27.18
C SER A 190 27.60 6.77 -27.06
N GLN A 191 26.39 6.67 -26.54
CA GLN A 191 25.57 7.81 -26.14
C GLN A 191 25.65 7.95 -24.61
N GLU A 192 26.28 9.03 -24.17
CA GLU A 192 26.48 9.40 -22.75
C GLU A 192 25.17 9.34 -21.94
N SER A 193 24.80 8.15 -21.46
CA SER A 193 23.79 7.99 -20.42
C SER A 193 24.43 7.28 -19.22
N THR A 194 24.51 7.99 -18.12
CA THR A 194 25.02 7.54 -16.81
C THR A 194 24.04 6.59 -16.09
N SER A 195 23.34 5.71 -16.82
CA SER A 195 22.51 4.67 -16.25
C SER A 195 23.32 3.38 -16.17
N ALA A 196 23.40 2.77 -14.99
CA ALA A 196 23.96 1.43 -14.81
C ALA A 196 23.31 0.48 -15.84
N GLU A 197 24.11 -0.19 -16.64
CA GLU A 197 23.65 -1.14 -17.65
C GLU A 197 22.76 -2.20 -16.98
N ALA A 198 21.55 -2.36 -17.51
CA ALA A 198 20.65 -3.39 -17.04
C ALA A 198 21.26 -4.76 -17.40
N SER A 199 21.53 -5.60 -16.41
CA SER A 199 22.13 -6.91 -16.61
C SER A 199 21.17 -7.97 -17.17
N ALA A 200 19.87 -7.68 -17.19
CA ALA A 200 18.82 -8.58 -17.71
C ALA A 200 17.52 -7.82 -18.01
N THR A 201 16.71 -8.38 -18.89
CA THR A 201 15.37 -7.89 -19.23
C THR A 201 14.33 -8.82 -18.63
N VAL A 202 13.28 -8.26 -18.01
CA VAL A 202 12.13 -9.06 -17.54
C VAL A 202 11.30 -9.49 -18.74
N VAL A 203 10.96 -10.78 -18.83
CA VAL A 203 10.16 -11.36 -19.92
C VAL A 203 8.86 -12.01 -19.43
N GLY A 204 8.62 -12.03 -18.14
CA GLY A 204 7.40 -12.56 -17.56
C GLY A 204 7.54 -13.05 -16.13
N VAL A 205 6.60 -13.88 -15.72
CA VAL A 205 6.55 -14.52 -14.41
C VAL A 205 6.18 -15.99 -14.55
N ARG A 206 6.60 -16.79 -13.58
CA ARG A 206 6.21 -18.20 -13.44
C ARG A 206 5.39 -18.37 -12.16
N LEU A 207 4.27 -19.04 -12.28
CA LEU A 207 3.42 -19.42 -11.15
C LEU A 207 3.96 -20.66 -10.44
N GLU A 208 3.53 -20.88 -9.19
CA GLU A 208 3.83 -22.12 -8.45
C GLU A 208 3.29 -23.38 -9.16
N SER A 209 2.23 -23.24 -9.96
CA SER A 209 1.71 -24.30 -10.82
C SER A 209 2.65 -24.71 -11.97
N GLY A 210 3.71 -23.93 -12.23
CA GLY A 210 4.59 -24.08 -13.38
C GLY A 210 4.15 -23.27 -14.61
N GLU A 211 2.97 -22.70 -14.62
CA GLU A 211 2.46 -21.88 -15.72
C GLU A 211 3.30 -20.62 -15.88
N ILE A 212 3.60 -20.25 -17.13
CA ILE A 212 4.34 -19.06 -17.49
C ILE A 212 3.38 -18.04 -18.08
N ILE A 213 3.49 -16.80 -17.60
CA ILE A 213 2.80 -15.64 -18.13
C ILE A 213 3.88 -14.70 -18.68
N ARG A 214 3.93 -14.54 -19.99
CA ARG A 214 4.89 -13.65 -20.64
C ARG A 214 4.40 -12.20 -20.56
N ALA A 215 5.30 -11.30 -20.21
CA ALA A 215 4.97 -9.87 -20.11
C ALA A 215 6.21 -9.00 -20.27
N ARG A 216 6.01 -7.82 -20.84
CA ARG A 216 7.07 -6.83 -21.03
C ARG A 216 7.45 -6.09 -19.75
N LYS A 217 6.51 -5.97 -18.81
CA LYS A 217 6.69 -5.27 -17.52
C LYS A 217 6.04 -6.06 -16.40
N VAL A 218 6.66 -6.02 -15.22
CA VAL A 218 6.15 -6.65 -14.00
C VAL A 218 6.12 -5.62 -12.88
N VAL A 219 4.96 -5.51 -12.22
CA VAL A 219 4.76 -4.65 -11.05
C VAL A 219 4.51 -5.53 -9.83
N ILE A 220 5.35 -5.41 -8.81
CA ILE A 220 5.30 -6.23 -7.61
C ILE A 220 4.60 -5.46 -6.49
N THR A 221 3.46 -5.96 -6.03
CA THR A 221 2.65 -5.33 -4.98
C THR A 221 2.22 -6.34 -3.90
N THR A 222 3.11 -7.22 -3.53
CA THR A 222 2.87 -8.37 -2.64
C THR A 222 2.56 -8.00 -1.18
N GLY A 223 2.72 -6.74 -0.80
CA GLY A 223 2.42 -6.27 0.54
C GLY A 223 3.21 -7.04 1.62
N THR A 224 2.49 -7.66 2.56
CA THR A 224 3.07 -8.44 3.66
C THR A 224 3.31 -9.91 3.33
N PHE A 225 2.97 -10.37 2.12
CA PHE A 225 3.08 -11.78 1.73
C PHE A 225 4.49 -12.20 1.33
N LEU A 226 5.34 -11.28 0.86
CA LEU A 226 6.68 -11.57 0.37
C LEU A 226 7.58 -12.09 1.50
N GLY A 227 7.81 -13.40 1.54
CA GLY A 227 8.50 -14.07 2.63
C GLY A 227 7.84 -13.78 3.98
N GLY A 228 6.50 -13.68 4.00
CA GLY A 228 5.72 -13.25 5.14
C GLY A 228 5.78 -14.22 6.31
N GLU A 229 5.68 -13.68 7.53
CA GLU A 229 5.66 -14.43 8.77
C GLU A 229 4.73 -13.76 9.77
N ILE A 230 3.85 -14.55 10.39
CA ILE A 230 2.94 -14.08 11.42
C ILE A 230 3.52 -14.43 12.79
N HIS A 231 3.49 -13.47 13.70
CA HIS A 231 3.87 -13.61 15.09
C HIS A 231 2.64 -13.54 16.00
N ILE A 232 2.50 -14.53 16.88
CA ILE A 232 1.52 -14.52 17.98
C ILE A 232 2.33 -14.69 19.26
N GLY A 233 2.57 -13.59 19.97
CA GLY A 233 3.58 -13.52 21.01
C GLY A 233 4.96 -13.86 20.44
N LEU A 234 5.63 -14.87 20.99
CA LEU A 234 6.94 -15.35 20.51
C LEU A 234 6.87 -16.49 19.49
N LYS A 235 5.68 -17.01 19.21
CA LYS A 235 5.49 -18.04 18.19
C LYS A 235 5.43 -17.37 16.82
N ALA A 236 6.21 -17.91 15.88
CA ALA A 236 6.28 -17.44 14.51
C ALA A 236 6.04 -18.58 13.53
N PHE A 237 5.34 -18.29 12.43
CA PHE A 237 5.11 -19.23 11.35
C PHE A 237 4.95 -18.52 10.01
N PRO A 238 5.41 -19.13 8.89
CA PRO A 238 5.28 -18.55 7.56
C PRO A 238 3.81 -18.38 7.18
N SER A 239 3.42 -17.16 6.84
CA SER A 239 2.06 -16.83 6.37
C SER A 239 2.01 -15.43 5.76
N GLY A 240 1.13 -15.22 4.82
CA GLY A 240 0.83 -13.87 4.29
C GLY A 240 -0.16 -13.12 5.17
N ARG A 241 -1.34 -13.69 5.35
CA ARG A 241 -2.38 -13.34 6.34
C ARG A 241 -2.82 -14.63 7.04
N THR A 242 -3.57 -14.50 8.13
CA THR A 242 -4.13 -15.67 8.82
C THR A 242 -4.94 -16.53 7.83
N GLY A 243 -4.56 -17.80 7.69
CA GLY A 243 -5.16 -18.72 6.74
C GLY A 243 -4.69 -18.62 5.28
N GLU A 244 -3.66 -17.81 5.00
CA GLU A 244 -3.11 -17.63 3.64
C GLU A 244 -1.60 -17.85 3.62
N ALA A 245 -1.11 -18.51 2.56
CA ALA A 245 0.29 -18.82 2.39
C ALA A 245 1.15 -17.58 2.14
N ALA A 246 2.41 -17.61 2.61
CA ALA A 246 3.41 -16.62 2.25
C ALA A 246 3.92 -16.87 0.82
N SER A 247 4.34 -15.80 0.12
CA SER A 247 5.03 -15.90 -1.17
C SER A 247 6.53 -16.07 -0.94
N ILE A 248 6.99 -17.31 -0.83
CA ILE A 248 8.40 -17.64 -0.53
C ILE A 248 9.22 -17.68 -1.82
N GLY A 249 8.71 -18.31 -2.88
CA GLY A 249 9.41 -18.45 -4.16
C GLY A 249 9.81 -17.09 -4.75
N LEU A 250 8.88 -16.16 -4.84
CA LEU A 250 9.14 -14.80 -5.34
C LEU A 250 10.18 -14.05 -4.49
N SER A 251 10.20 -14.26 -3.16
CA SER A 251 11.23 -13.69 -2.29
C SER A 251 12.61 -14.20 -2.62
N LYS A 252 12.73 -15.51 -2.92
CA LYS A 252 13.98 -16.13 -3.37
C LYS A 252 14.39 -15.58 -4.75
N SER A 253 13.47 -15.55 -5.71
CA SER A 253 13.68 -15.03 -7.06
C SER A 253 14.26 -13.62 -7.06
N LEU A 254 13.69 -12.73 -6.22
CA LEU A 254 14.20 -11.35 -6.07
C LEU A 254 15.64 -11.31 -5.50
N LYS A 255 15.96 -12.15 -4.52
CA LYS A 255 17.32 -12.25 -3.99
C LYS A 255 18.30 -12.74 -5.06
N ASP A 256 17.91 -13.76 -5.81
CA ASP A 256 18.72 -14.36 -6.87
C ASP A 256 18.94 -13.35 -8.03
N ALA A 257 17.98 -12.46 -8.26
CA ALA A 257 18.10 -11.33 -9.19
C ALA A 257 18.94 -10.16 -8.65
N GLY A 258 19.50 -10.25 -7.43
CA GLY A 258 20.39 -9.25 -6.85
C GLY A 258 19.71 -8.15 -6.04
N PHE A 259 18.39 -8.20 -5.82
CA PHE A 259 17.71 -7.24 -4.95
C PHE A 259 18.05 -7.44 -3.49
N ARG A 260 18.41 -6.35 -2.81
CA ARG A 260 18.64 -6.38 -1.36
C ARG A 260 17.28 -6.37 -0.65
N LEU A 261 16.97 -7.46 0.02
CA LEU A 261 15.75 -7.59 0.82
C LEU A 261 16.07 -7.42 2.30
N GLY A 262 15.11 -6.86 3.04
CA GLY A 262 15.18 -6.70 4.49
C GLY A 262 13.86 -7.08 5.14
N ARG A 263 13.89 -7.38 6.44
CA ARG A 263 12.68 -7.61 7.22
C ARG A 263 12.03 -6.29 7.58
N MET A 264 10.71 -6.25 7.39
CA MET A 264 9.85 -5.16 7.85
C MET A 264 8.76 -5.74 8.72
N LYS A 265 8.23 -4.96 9.65
CA LYS A 265 7.13 -5.39 10.50
C LYS A 265 5.97 -4.41 10.46
N THR A 266 4.79 -4.95 10.71
CA THR A 266 3.57 -4.18 10.98
C THR A 266 2.83 -4.83 12.15
N GLY A 267 2.01 -4.05 12.87
CA GLY A 267 1.13 -4.57 13.91
C GLY A 267 -0.30 -4.54 13.44
N THR A 268 -1.06 -5.55 13.84
CA THR A 268 -2.50 -5.61 13.60
C THR A 268 -3.22 -5.40 14.93
N PRO A 269 -4.18 -4.45 15.05
CA PRO A 269 -4.96 -4.28 16.26
C PRO A 269 -5.86 -5.50 16.50
N PRO A 270 -6.23 -5.81 17.75
CA PRO A 270 -7.21 -6.85 18.04
C PRO A 270 -8.57 -6.47 17.45
N ARG A 271 -9.39 -7.47 17.16
CA ARG A 271 -10.80 -7.33 16.84
C ARG A 271 -11.59 -7.76 18.05
N LEU A 272 -12.51 -6.92 18.46
CA LEU A 272 -13.36 -7.14 19.60
C LEU A 272 -14.81 -7.34 19.15
N ASP A 273 -15.56 -8.14 19.89
CA ASP A 273 -17.01 -8.21 19.70
C ASP A 273 -17.64 -6.96 20.29
N GLY A 274 -18.12 -6.07 19.41
CA GLY A 274 -18.72 -4.79 19.80
C GLY A 274 -19.92 -4.93 20.73
N ARG A 275 -20.63 -6.06 20.71
CA ARG A 275 -21.77 -6.35 21.59
C ARG A 275 -21.36 -6.51 23.05
N THR A 276 -20.08 -6.80 23.32
CA THR A 276 -19.54 -6.99 24.69
C THR A 276 -19.00 -5.70 25.28
N ILE A 277 -19.04 -4.58 24.56
CA ILE A 277 -18.42 -3.32 24.96
C ILE A 277 -19.46 -2.38 25.55
N ASP A 278 -19.21 -1.84 26.74
CA ASP A 278 -20.00 -0.77 27.33
C ASP A 278 -19.58 0.60 26.76
N TYR A 279 -20.29 1.08 25.78
CA TYR A 279 -20.05 2.38 25.15
C TYR A 279 -20.60 3.57 25.95
N SER A 280 -21.38 3.35 27.02
CA SER A 280 -22.11 4.39 27.74
C SER A 280 -21.20 5.49 28.30
N ARG A 281 -19.98 5.13 28.67
CA ARG A 281 -18.97 6.04 29.27
C ARG A 281 -17.95 6.56 28.29
N MET A 282 -18.05 6.20 27.00
CA MET A 282 -17.02 6.53 26.02
C MET A 282 -17.38 7.78 25.24
N PRO A 283 -16.45 8.74 25.11
CA PRO A 283 -16.62 9.86 24.20
C PRO A 283 -16.86 9.37 22.77
N ARG A 284 -17.90 9.93 22.13
CA ARG A 284 -18.28 9.60 20.76
C ARG A 284 -17.54 10.49 19.77
N GLN A 285 -17.09 9.90 18.68
CA GLN A 285 -16.59 10.65 17.54
C GLN A 285 -17.55 10.50 16.36
N LEU A 286 -18.23 11.58 16.05
CA LEU A 286 -19.15 11.68 14.90
C LEU A 286 -18.36 11.94 13.61
N GLY A 287 -18.92 11.52 12.48
CA GLY A 287 -18.50 11.98 11.16
C GLY A 287 -18.79 13.46 10.94
N ASP A 288 -18.17 14.03 9.92
CA ASP A 288 -18.49 15.39 9.48
C ASP A 288 -19.88 15.42 8.82
N MET A 289 -20.64 16.51 9.03
CA MET A 289 -21.95 16.72 8.41
C MET A 289 -21.99 18.08 7.71
N PRO A 290 -22.20 18.10 6.40
CA PRO A 290 -22.24 16.97 5.48
C PRO A 290 -20.87 16.29 5.37
N PRO A 291 -20.83 14.96 5.04
CA PRO A 291 -19.57 14.27 4.80
C PRO A 291 -18.91 14.81 3.53
N THR A 292 -17.60 15.00 3.61
CA THR A 292 -16.80 15.34 2.42
C THR A 292 -16.34 14.06 1.74
N PRO A 293 -16.73 13.78 0.49
CA PRO A 293 -16.23 12.62 -0.24
C PRO A 293 -14.72 12.58 -0.31
N PHE A 294 -14.15 11.39 -0.37
CA PHE A 294 -12.71 11.21 -0.52
C PHE A 294 -12.27 11.51 -1.95
N SER A 295 -13.02 10.98 -2.91
CA SER A 295 -12.77 11.17 -4.33
C SER A 295 -13.29 12.51 -4.85
N PHE A 296 -12.54 13.10 -5.78
CA PHE A 296 -12.93 14.34 -6.46
C PHE A 296 -14.06 14.16 -7.47
N VAL A 297 -14.37 12.90 -7.87
CA VAL A 297 -15.47 12.65 -8.84
C VAL A 297 -16.83 12.52 -8.16
N HIS A 298 -16.88 12.42 -6.84
CA HIS A 298 -18.13 12.30 -6.10
C HIS A 298 -18.53 13.62 -5.42
N ASN A 299 -19.79 14.01 -5.55
CA ASN A 299 -20.35 15.15 -4.81
C ASN A 299 -20.96 14.74 -3.47
N THR A 300 -21.38 13.48 -3.34
CA THR A 300 -22.00 12.90 -2.15
C THR A 300 -21.52 11.48 -1.95
N VAL A 301 -21.81 10.92 -0.78
CA VAL A 301 -21.52 9.52 -0.45
C VAL A 301 -22.80 8.76 -0.13
N PRO A 302 -22.90 7.45 -0.45
CA PRO A 302 -24.14 6.67 -0.32
C PRO A 302 -24.72 6.63 1.10
N TYR A 303 -23.86 6.63 2.13
CA TYR A 303 -24.26 6.49 3.54
C TYR A 303 -24.11 7.79 4.33
N ALA A 304 -24.35 8.96 3.69
CA ALA A 304 -24.19 10.27 4.30
C ALA A 304 -25.07 10.47 5.56
N ASP A 305 -26.29 9.97 5.52
CA ASP A 305 -27.31 10.05 6.57
C ASP A 305 -27.21 8.90 7.61
N ARG A 306 -26.42 7.88 7.34
CA ARG A 306 -26.26 6.67 8.16
C ARG A 306 -24.83 6.50 8.69
N GLN A 307 -24.10 7.60 8.85
CA GLN A 307 -22.73 7.50 9.37
C GLN A 307 -22.69 6.85 10.75
N ILE A 308 -21.81 5.90 10.95
CA ILE A 308 -21.57 5.23 12.24
C ILE A 308 -20.56 6.02 13.08
N MET A 309 -20.62 5.81 14.39
CA MET A 309 -19.73 6.48 15.34
C MET A 309 -18.53 5.64 15.68
N CYS A 310 -17.36 6.27 15.86
CA CYS A 310 -16.25 5.69 16.59
C CYS A 310 -16.29 6.13 18.04
N TYR A 311 -15.66 5.37 18.91
CA TYR A 311 -15.60 5.66 20.32
C TYR A 311 -14.16 5.78 20.80
N GLN A 312 -13.95 6.61 21.80
CA GLN A 312 -12.62 6.80 22.38
C GLN A 312 -12.57 6.23 23.79
N THR A 313 -11.51 5.45 24.08
CA THR A 313 -11.16 5.06 25.42
C THR A 313 -9.68 5.31 25.68
N ARG A 314 -9.19 4.90 26.84
CA ARG A 314 -7.81 5.08 27.26
C ARG A 314 -7.29 3.84 27.95
N THR A 315 -5.99 3.59 27.81
CA THR A 315 -5.29 2.62 28.65
C THR A 315 -5.17 3.12 30.08
N THR A 316 -5.09 2.20 31.03
CA THR A 316 -4.91 2.49 32.46
C THR A 316 -3.44 2.33 32.88
N PRO A 317 -3.01 2.89 34.02
CA PRO A 317 -1.68 2.64 34.60
C PRO A 317 -1.40 1.16 34.82
N GLU A 318 -2.37 0.40 35.35
CA GLU A 318 -2.26 -1.05 35.59
C GLU A 318 -2.01 -1.82 34.28
N ALA A 319 -2.67 -1.43 33.20
CA ALA A 319 -2.42 -2.00 31.87
C ALA A 319 -0.98 -1.68 31.39
N HIS A 320 -0.47 -0.47 31.68
CA HIS A 320 0.91 -0.11 31.36
C HIS A 320 1.92 -0.95 32.18
N ASP A 321 1.65 -1.18 33.46
CA ASP A 321 2.53 -1.97 34.34
C ASP A 321 2.56 -3.43 33.89
N LEU A 322 1.40 -4.00 33.55
CA LEU A 322 1.30 -5.34 32.97
C LEU A 322 2.12 -5.47 31.69
N ILE A 323 2.02 -4.49 30.80
CA ILE A 323 2.76 -4.49 29.52
C ILE A 323 4.26 -4.32 29.77
N ARG A 324 4.68 -3.46 30.71
CA ARG A 324 6.10 -3.28 31.07
C ARG A 324 6.71 -4.56 31.63
N ALA A 325 5.97 -5.25 32.50
CA ALA A 325 6.40 -6.51 33.07
C ALA A 325 6.57 -7.65 32.04
N ASN A 326 5.99 -7.49 30.84
CA ASN A 326 6.02 -8.49 29.76
C ASN A 326 6.71 -7.99 28.48
N PHE A 327 7.58 -7.00 28.55
CA PHE A 327 8.31 -6.51 27.38
C PHE A 327 9.18 -7.59 26.71
N ASP A 328 9.68 -8.53 27.47
CA ASP A 328 10.47 -9.68 26.99
C ASP A 328 9.62 -10.66 26.16
N GLN A 329 8.30 -10.66 26.32
CA GLN A 329 7.36 -11.48 25.55
C GLN A 329 6.88 -10.79 24.26
N SER A 330 7.26 -9.53 24.02
CA SER A 330 6.84 -8.79 22.84
C SER A 330 7.92 -8.79 21.76
N ILE A 331 7.63 -9.38 20.61
CA ILE A 331 8.50 -9.32 19.42
C ILE A 331 8.72 -7.87 18.98
N HIS A 332 7.75 -6.98 19.16
CA HIS A 332 7.86 -5.57 18.82
C HIS A 332 8.89 -4.80 19.64
N ILE A 333 9.25 -5.34 20.79
CA ILE A 333 10.24 -4.76 21.71
C ILE A 333 11.61 -5.44 21.57
N ARG A 334 11.63 -6.76 21.34
CA ARG A 334 12.87 -7.55 21.24
C ARG A 334 13.62 -7.32 19.95
N GLU A 335 12.88 -7.20 18.85
CA GLU A 335 13.49 -7.00 17.53
C GLU A 335 13.65 -5.53 17.17
N THR A 336 14.81 -5.18 16.63
CA THR A 336 15.11 -3.83 16.12
C THR A 336 14.57 -3.58 14.72
N VAL A 337 13.79 -4.51 14.16
CA VAL A 337 13.22 -4.41 12.82
C VAL A 337 12.27 -3.21 12.73
N ARG A 338 12.55 -2.33 11.80
CA ARG A 338 11.74 -1.13 11.56
C ARG A 338 10.67 -1.40 10.51
N GLY A 339 9.46 -0.91 10.75
CA GLY A 339 8.45 -0.88 9.70
C GLY A 339 8.75 0.20 8.66
N PRO A 340 8.18 0.11 7.44
CA PRO A 340 8.32 1.13 6.41
C PRO A 340 7.70 2.48 6.81
N ARG A 341 6.86 2.48 7.85
CA ARG A 341 6.20 3.63 8.45
C ARG A 341 6.24 3.54 9.96
N TYR A 342 5.98 4.67 10.61
CA TYR A 342 5.73 4.70 12.05
C TYR A 342 4.34 4.12 12.34
N CYS A 343 4.30 2.82 12.64
CA CYS A 343 3.10 2.11 13.09
C CYS A 343 3.42 1.42 14.43
N PRO A 344 3.45 2.15 15.54
CA PRO A 344 3.86 1.60 16.82
C PRO A 344 2.75 0.76 17.41
N SER A 345 3.11 -0.41 17.94
CA SER A 345 2.26 -1.17 18.86
C SER A 345 2.08 -0.40 20.18
N LEU A 346 1.14 -0.82 20.99
CA LEU A 346 0.91 -0.21 22.31
C LEU A 346 2.16 -0.32 23.19
N GLU A 347 2.85 -1.47 23.17
CA GLU A 347 4.09 -1.71 23.91
C GLU A 347 5.20 -0.75 23.47
N SER A 348 5.32 -0.50 22.16
CA SER A 348 6.29 0.46 21.61
C SER A 348 6.00 1.89 22.06
N LYS A 349 4.71 2.26 22.21
CA LYS A 349 4.30 3.57 22.73
C LYS A 349 4.63 3.70 24.21
N ILE A 350 4.31 2.68 25.02
CA ILE A 350 4.59 2.65 26.46
C ILE A 350 6.10 2.70 26.72
N LYS A 351 6.90 1.98 25.94
CA LYS A 351 8.38 2.05 26.03
C LYS A 351 8.93 3.42 25.66
N ARG A 352 8.44 4.01 24.55
CA ARG A 352 8.94 5.29 24.05
C ARG A 352 8.50 6.50 24.86
N PHE A 353 7.31 6.44 25.44
CA PHE A 353 6.68 7.52 26.21
C PHE A 353 6.37 7.02 27.62
N SER A 354 7.43 6.62 28.35
CA SER A 354 7.35 5.94 29.65
C SER A 354 6.66 6.76 30.73
N GLU A 355 6.80 8.11 30.69
CA GLU A 355 6.14 9.04 31.61
C GLU A 355 4.62 9.13 31.42
N LYS A 356 4.07 8.70 30.28
CA LYS A 356 2.64 8.78 30.05
C LYS A 356 1.90 7.70 30.82
N GLN A 357 0.93 8.11 31.60
CA GLN A 357 0.07 7.23 32.38
C GLN A 357 -1.06 6.60 31.55
N SER A 358 -1.33 7.14 30.34
CA SER A 358 -2.35 6.60 29.45
C SER A 358 -2.11 6.93 27.99
N HIS A 359 -2.60 6.07 27.11
CA HIS A 359 -2.70 6.31 25.67
C HIS A 359 -4.14 6.24 25.22
N ILE A 360 -4.50 7.06 24.24
CA ILE A 360 -5.82 7.00 23.60
C ILE A 360 -5.92 5.74 22.76
N VAL A 361 -7.04 5.05 22.89
CA VAL A 361 -7.47 3.91 22.08
C VAL A 361 -8.76 4.29 21.37
N TRP A 362 -8.82 4.07 20.06
CA TRP A 362 -10.02 4.23 19.27
C TRP A 362 -10.67 2.88 19.03
N LEU A 363 -11.96 2.80 19.25
CA LEU A 363 -12.83 1.71 18.87
C LEU A 363 -13.50 2.10 17.56
N GLU A 364 -13.14 1.41 16.50
CA GLU A 364 -13.52 1.73 15.12
C GLU A 364 -14.32 0.56 14.54
N PRO A 365 -15.66 0.69 14.36
CA PRO A 365 -16.45 -0.37 13.74
C PRO A 365 -15.90 -0.77 12.37
N GLU A 366 -15.87 -2.08 12.10
CA GLU A 366 -15.32 -2.62 10.85
C GLU A 366 -16.31 -2.64 9.68
N GLY A 367 -17.53 -2.19 9.90
CA GLY A 367 -18.57 -2.09 8.89
C GLY A 367 -19.90 -1.67 9.49
N LEU A 368 -20.92 -1.73 8.66
CA LEU A 368 -22.30 -1.52 9.05
C LEU A 368 -22.77 -2.66 9.98
N PRO A 369 -23.71 -2.42 10.89
CA PRO A 369 -24.22 -3.44 11.80
C PRO A 369 -24.80 -4.68 11.12
N GLU A 370 -25.34 -4.51 9.90
CA GLU A 370 -25.83 -5.62 9.07
C GLU A 370 -24.74 -6.52 8.48
N HIS A 371 -23.48 -6.09 8.53
CA HIS A 371 -22.34 -6.83 7.99
C HIS A 371 -21.42 -7.39 9.07
N THR A 372 -21.30 -6.71 10.23
CA THR A 372 -20.37 -7.13 11.28
C THR A 372 -20.64 -6.47 12.62
N ASP A 373 -20.39 -7.19 13.69
CA ASP A 373 -20.34 -6.68 15.07
C ASP A 373 -18.89 -6.36 15.53
N LEU A 374 -17.90 -6.50 14.65
CA LEU A 374 -16.50 -6.30 15.01
C LEU A 374 -16.12 -4.81 15.06
N VAL A 375 -15.28 -4.50 16.04
CA VAL A 375 -14.63 -3.20 16.23
C VAL A 375 -13.12 -3.38 16.47
#